data_f704f1ccda45e11baa6db3e73886ee70
#
_entry.id   f704f1ccda45e11baa6db3e73886ee70
#
_cell.length_a   1.000
_cell.length_b   1.000
_cell.length_c   1.000
_cell.angle_alpha   90.00
_cell.angle_beta   90.00
_cell.angle_gamma   90.00
#
_symmetry.space_group_name_H-M   'P 1'
#
loop_
_entity.id
_entity.type
_entity.pdbx_description
1 polymer ?
#
loop_
_entity_poly.entity_id
_entity_poly.type
_entity_poly.pdbx_seq_one_letter_code
_entity_poly.pdbx_strand_id
1 'polypeptide(L)' 'MSVEHHDLHHEFPELHDRIHELKVSDAHFRRLFDEYHELTRSIEMMEDEVTPVATRTEEEAKVRRVHLKDELYRMLTAA' A
#
# COMPACT_ATOMS: atom_id res chain seq x y z
N MET A 1 -22.02 4.36 2.54
CA MET A 1 -21.12 4.45 1.42
C MET A 1 -19.82 3.75 1.70
N SER A 2 -19.41 2.90 0.84
CA SER A 2 -18.19 2.16 1.08
C SER A 2 -17.02 2.82 0.39
N VAL A 3 -15.91 2.84 1.07
CA VAL A 3 -14.67 3.33 0.52
C VAL A 3 -13.92 2.13 -0.02
N GLU A 4 -13.40 2.25 -1.23
CA GLU A 4 -12.56 1.23 -1.76
C GLU A 4 -11.26 1.22 -0.99
N HIS A 5 -10.95 0.07 -0.40
CA HIS A 5 -9.71 -0.07 0.35
C HIS A 5 -8.66 -0.74 -0.53
N HIS A 6 -7.54 -0.06 -0.69
CA HIS A 6 -6.42 -0.59 -1.47
C HIS A 6 -5.33 -1.12 -0.56
N ASP A 7 -5.73 -1.74 0.55
CA ASP A 7 -4.74 -2.35 1.43
C ASP A 7 -4.16 -3.60 0.77
N LEU A 8 -3.06 -4.09 1.30
CA LEU A 8 -2.33 -5.17 0.67
C LEU A 8 -3.12 -6.48 0.67
N HIS A 9 -3.91 -6.71 1.71
CA HIS A 9 -4.76 -7.92 1.76
C HIS A 9 -5.81 -7.88 0.67
N HIS A 10 -6.32 -6.71 0.35
CA HIS A 10 -7.32 -6.52 -0.68
C HIS A 10 -6.73 -6.71 -2.07
N GLU A 11 -5.50 -6.22 -2.26
CA GLU A 11 -4.81 -6.31 -3.55
C GLU A 11 -4.36 -7.73 -3.86
N PHE A 12 -3.99 -8.49 -2.83
CA PHE A 12 -3.48 -9.86 -2.99
C PHE A 12 -4.18 -10.80 -2.02
N PRO A 13 -5.48 -11.05 -2.22
CA PRO A 13 -6.23 -11.87 -1.27
C PRO A 13 -5.71 -13.31 -1.17
N GLU A 14 -5.15 -13.84 -2.24
CA GLU A 14 -4.61 -15.21 -2.21
C GLU A 14 -3.30 -15.30 -1.45
N LEU A 15 -2.68 -14.16 -1.12
CA LEU A 15 -1.43 -14.13 -0.37
C LEU A 15 -1.64 -13.71 1.08
N HIS A 16 -2.87 -13.76 1.57
CA HIS A 16 -3.21 -13.29 2.91
C HIS A 16 -2.33 -13.91 4.00
N ASP A 17 -2.17 -15.21 3.97
CA ASP A 17 -1.36 -15.91 4.99
C ASP A 17 0.11 -15.52 4.89
N ARG A 18 0.61 -15.36 3.68
CA ARG A 18 1.99 -14.97 3.47
C ARG A 18 2.25 -13.55 3.95
N ILE A 19 1.30 -12.66 3.73
CA ILE A 19 1.40 -11.29 4.22
C ILE A 19 1.51 -11.28 5.74
N HIS A 20 0.63 -12.03 6.40
CA HIS A 20 0.65 -12.11 7.86
C HIS A 20 1.98 -12.67 8.37
N GLU A 21 2.48 -13.70 7.72
CA GLU A 21 3.73 -14.34 8.12
C GLU A 21 4.89 -13.36 8.04
N LEU A 22 5.00 -12.62 6.93
CA LEU A 22 6.11 -11.69 6.75
C LEU A 22 6.00 -10.47 7.65
N LYS A 23 4.78 -10.04 7.98
CA LYS A 23 4.61 -8.93 8.92
C LYS A 23 5.22 -9.24 10.28
N VAL A 24 5.18 -10.51 10.67
CA VAL A 24 5.69 -10.93 11.96
C VAL A 24 7.18 -11.24 11.91
N SER A 25 7.65 -11.82 10.81
CA SER A 25 9.00 -12.36 10.75
C SER A 25 10.02 -11.49 10.03
N ASP A 26 9.58 -10.46 9.29
CA ASP A 26 10.49 -9.66 8.46
C ASP A 26 10.27 -8.18 8.75
N ALA A 27 11.21 -7.55 9.46
CA ALA A 27 11.10 -6.16 9.84
C ALA A 27 11.09 -5.23 8.62
N HIS A 28 11.84 -5.59 7.59
CA HIS A 28 11.86 -4.78 6.38
C HIS A 28 10.51 -4.80 5.68
N PHE A 29 9.91 -5.98 5.57
CA PHE A 29 8.58 -6.12 5.00
C PHE A 29 7.57 -5.29 5.81
N ARG A 30 7.64 -5.37 7.14
CA ARG A 30 6.71 -4.64 8.00
C ARG A 30 6.81 -3.15 7.77
N ARG A 31 8.02 -2.64 7.60
CA ARG A 31 8.20 -1.21 7.36
C ARG A 31 7.58 -0.80 6.04
N LEU A 32 7.82 -1.57 4.97
CA LEU A 32 7.24 -1.26 3.67
C LEU A 32 5.73 -1.41 3.69
N PHE A 33 5.24 -2.40 4.42
CA PHE A 33 3.81 -2.62 4.58
C PHE A 33 3.15 -1.39 5.23
N ASP A 34 3.73 -0.90 6.31
CA ASP A 34 3.19 0.26 7.00
C ASP A 34 3.24 1.50 6.11
N GLU A 35 4.34 1.68 5.39
CA GLU A 35 4.50 2.81 4.49
C GLU A 35 3.47 2.76 3.36
N TYR A 36 3.23 1.59 2.82
CA TYR A 36 2.24 1.42 1.76
C TYR A 36 0.84 1.81 2.24
N HIS A 37 0.47 1.38 3.43
CA HIS A 37 -0.86 1.68 3.95
C HIS A 37 -1.03 3.14 4.32
N GLU A 38 0.01 3.75 4.85
CA GLU A 38 -0.02 5.17 5.17
C GLU A 38 -0.17 6.00 3.90
N LEU A 39 0.57 5.64 2.87
CA LEU A 39 0.51 6.33 1.59
C LEU A 39 -0.85 6.14 0.91
N THR A 40 -1.40 4.93 1.00
CA THR A 40 -2.73 4.65 0.44
C THR A 40 -3.79 5.52 1.10
N ARG A 41 -3.71 5.66 2.43
CA ARG A 41 -4.65 6.52 3.14
C ARG A 41 -4.51 7.96 2.70
N SER A 42 -3.28 8.44 2.53
CA SER A 42 -3.04 9.81 2.07
C SER A 42 -3.66 10.04 0.69
N ILE A 43 -3.49 9.07 -0.21
CA ILE A 43 -4.04 9.19 -1.56
C ILE A 43 -5.58 9.22 -1.51
N GLU A 44 -6.17 8.39 -0.67
CA GLU A 44 -7.63 8.38 -0.53
C GLU A 44 -8.14 9.72 -0.05
N MET A 45 -7.42 10.35 0.88
CA MET A 45 -7.80 11.67 1.37
C MET A 45 -7.67 12.73 0.28
N MET A 46 -6.65 12.63 -0.56
CA MET A 46 -6.49 13.55 -1.68
C MET A 46 -7.62 13.40 -2.68
N GLU A 47 -8.01 12.16 -2.97
CA GLU A 47 -9.07 11.87 -3.93
C GLU A 47 -10.42 12.33 -3.42
N ASP A 48 -10.61 12.31 -2.11
CA ASP A 48 -11.86 12.77 -1.50
C ASP A 48 -11.86 14.28 -1.31
N GLU A 49 -10.79 14.95 -1.72
CA GLU A 49 -10.66 16.40 -1.62
C GLU A 49 -10.72 16.90 -0.19
N VAL A 50 -10.48 16.04 0.78
CA VAL A 50 -10.39 16.44 2.18
C VAL A 50 -9.17 17.32 2.38
N THR A 51 -8.09 17.01 1.69
CA THR A 51 -6.86 17.81 1.75
C THR A 51 -6.47 18.17 0.33
N PRO A 52 -6.76 19.43 -0.10
CA PRO A 52 -6.41 19.83 -1.46
C PRO A 52 -4.91 19.84 -1.66
N VAL A 53 -4.46 19.23 -2.75
CA VAL A 53 -3.05 19.19 -3.10
C VAL A 53 -2.92 19.38 -4.60
N ALA A 54 -1.71 19.74 -5.03
CA ALA A 54 -1.44 19.88 -6.45
C ALA A 54 -1.53 18.50 -7.13
N THR A 55 -2.01 18.50 -8.36
CA THR A 55 -2.13 17.28 -9.15
C THR A 55 -0.81 16.52 -9.20
N ARG A 56 0.29 17.25 -9.33
CA ARG A 56 1.61 16.63 -9.38
C ARG A 56 1.91 15.85 -8.11
N THR A 57 1.57 16.42 -6.95
CA THR A 57 1.79 15.74 -5.67
C THR A 57 1.00 14.45 -5.60
N GLU A 58 -0.26 14.49 -6.05
CA GLU A 58 -1.10 13.31 -6.06
C GLU A 58 -0.53 12.23 -6.98
N GLU A 59 -0.07 12.64 -8.17
CA GLU A 59 0.51 11.68 -9.11
C GLU A 59 1.79 11.06 -8.59
N GLU A 60 2.64 11.85 -7.95
CA GLU A 60 3.87 11.33 -7.37
C GLU A 60 3.57 10.33 -6.26
N ALA A 61 2.56 10.60 -5.46
CA ALA A 61 2.14 9.67 -4.41
C ALA A 61 1.65 8.36 -4.99
N LYS A 62 0.90 8.42 -6.09
CA LYS A 62 0.40 7.21 -6.74
C LYS A 62 1.52 6.37 -7.34
N VAL A 63 2.51 7.01 -7.94
CA VAL A 63 3.67 6.32 -8.49
C VAL A 63 4.43 5.61 -7.36
N ARG A 64 4.63 6.31 -6.25
CA ARG A 64 5.30 5.71 -5.11
C ARG A 64 4.54 4.49 -4.58
N ARG A 65 3.22 4.58 -4.53
CA ARG A 65 2.41 3.46 -4.07
C ARG A 65 2.59 2.23 -4.96
N VAL A 66 2.65 2.45 -6.28
CA VAL A 66 2.87 1.34 -7.20
C VAL A 66 4.22 0.68 -6.96
N HIS A 67 5.26 1.50 -6.75
CA HIS A 67 6.60 0.97 -6.48
C HIS A 67 6.62 0.15 -5.19
N LEU A 68 5.96 0.64 -4.14
CA LEU A 68 5.90 -0.08 -2.88
C LEU A 68 5.14 -1.40 -3.05
N LYS A 69 4.05 -1.37 -3.79
CA LYS A 69 3.26 -2.58 -4.02
C LYS A 69 4.08 -3.62 -4.78
N ASP A 70 4.83 -3.20 -5.79
CA ASP A 70 5.68 -4.10 -6.55
C ASP A 70 6.76 -4.71 -5.68
N GLU A 71 7.37 -3.92 -4.82
CA GLU A 71 8.39 -4.41 -3.91
C GLU A 71 7.82 -5.42 -2.92
N LEU A 72 6.67 -5.10 -2.34
CA LEU A 72 6.00 -6.00 -1.43
C LEU A 72 5.61 -7.31 -2.12
N TYR A 73 5.12 -7.22 -3.35
CA TYR A 73 4.75 -8.41 -4.10
C TYR A 73 5.96 -9.30 -4.36
N ARG A 74 7.09 -8.70 -4.70
CA ARG A 74 8.32 -9.47 -4.90
C ARG A 74 8.71 -10.23 -3.64
N MET A 75 8.61 -9.57 -2.49
CA MET A 75 8.94 -10.22 -1.23
C MET A 75 7.95 -11.34 -0.90
N LEU A 76 6.68 -11.14 -1.23
CA LEU A 76 5.66 -12.14 -0.96
C LEU A 76 5.81 -13.39 -1.82
N THR A 77 6.31 -13.22 -3.03
CA THR A 77 6.44 -14.33 -3.97
C THR A 77 7.87 -14.89 -4.06
N ALA A 78 8.79 -14.35 -3.28
CA ALA A 78 10.14 -14.87 -3.25
C ALA A 78 10.14 -16.26 -2.63
N ALA A 79 10.88 -17.15 -3.25
CA ALA A 79 10.97 -18.54 -2.79
C ALA A 79 11.86 -18.66 -1.56
#